data_a352e87487777eb5ce21007f2cab07b4
#
_entry.id   a352e87487777eb5ce21007f2cab07b4
#
_cell.length_a   1.000
_cell.length_b   1.000
_cell.length_c   1.000
_cell.angle_alpha   90.00
_cell.angle_beta   90.00
_cell.angle_gamma   90.00
#
_symmetry.space_group_name_H-M   'P 1'
#
loop_
_entity.id
_entity.type
_entity.pdbx_description
1 polymer ?
#
loop_
_entity_poly.entity_id
_entity_poly.type
_entity_poly.pdbx_seq_one_letter_code
_entity_poly.pdbx_strand_id
1 'polypeptide(L)'
;SMTGSKKTAPRRAGPRRPTRERIIRAAGELFAERGYLGATAREVAAKAGVNPASINYHFDGKEGLYDAVLAEARVGFAPSLLEVREALPRDAPVWERLEALVRYLVAELLSRDPSRWHFKLMVREMTFPSERLLLLLDQEMAPRAEIMSGLTGEILGLPPDHRLSRRAASMVIAYCLHLHQNRGVIARLFPQV
;
A
#
# COMPACT_ATOMS: atom_id res chain seq x y z
N SER A 1 25.73 -15.16 -54.02
CA SER A 1 24.83 -15.39 -52.87
C SER A 1 25.07 -14.28 -51.86
N MET A 2 24.13 -13.34 -51.82
CA MET A 2 24.21 -12.18 -50.91
C MET A 2 23.15 -12.38 -49.80
N THR A 3 23.61 -12.63 -48.58
CA THR A 3 22.76 -12.73 -47.37
C THR A 3 22.64 -11.37 -46.75
N GLY A 4 21.47 -10.75 -46.93
CA GLY A 4 21.12 -9.46 -46.32
C GLY A 4 20.74 -9.63 -44.83
N SER A 5 21.57 -9.06 -43.95
CA SER A 5 21.30 -8.94 -42.53
C SER A 5 20.17 -7.90 -42.28
N LYS A 6 18.98 -8.32 -41.85
CA LYS A 6 17.92 -7.44 -41.42
C LYS A 6 18.33 -6.81 -40.06
N LYS A 7 18.70 -5.53 -40.07
CA LYS A 7 18.79 -4.68 -38.88
C LYS A 7 17.42 -4.51 -38.28
N THR A 8 17.16 -5.12 -37.13
CA THR A 8 15.97 -4.90 -36.30
C THR A 8 16.02 -3.48 -35.75
N ALA A 9 15.04 -2.66 -36.13
CA ALA A 9 14.89 -1.30 -35.61
C ALA A 9 14.60 -1.33 -34.09
N PRO A 10 15.13 -0.38 -33.30
CA PRO A 10 14.87 -0.32 -31.86
C PRO A 10 13.39 -0.03 -31.63
N ARG A 11 12.72 -0.83 -30.77
CA ARG A 11 11.36 -0.59 -30.28
C ARG A 11 11.29 0.82 -29.72
N ARG A 12 10.39 1.64 -30.26
CA ARG A 12 10.08 2.98 -29.75
C ARG A 12 9.66 2.83 -28.30
N ALA A 13 10.47 3.36 -27.36
CA ALA A 13 10.11 3.49 -25.97
C ALA A 13 8.88 4.43 -25.89
N GLY A 14 7.80 3.98 -25.24
CA GLY A 14 6.64 4.82 -24.98
C GLY A 14 7.02 6.08 -24.20
N PRO A 15 6.11 7.06 -24.05
CA PRO A 15 6.41 8.34 -23.42
C PRO A 15 7.03 8.11 -22.03
N ARG A 16 8.26 8.61 -21.85
CA ARG A 16 8.96 8.53 -20.56
C ARG A 16 8.18 9.35 -19.54
N ARG A 17 7.79 8.71 -18.45
CA ARG A 17 7.17 9.41 -17.31
C ARG A 17 8.07 10.56 -16.84
N PRO A 18 7.46 11.68 -16.33
CA PRO A 18 8.21 12.79 -15.75
C PRO A 18 9.23 12.31 -14.71
N THR A 19 10.35 12.98 -14.60
CA THR A 19 11.45 12.60 -13.69
C THR A 19 10.97 12.47 -12.25
N ARG A 20 10.12 13.38 -11.78
CA ARG A 20 9.55 13.37 -10.42
C ARG A 20 8.75 12.09 -10.13
N GLU A 21 7.89 11.66 -11.04
CA GLU A 21 7.10 10.42 -10.89
C GLU A 21 7.99 9.16 -10.86
N ARG A 22 9.04 9.14 -11.67
CA ARG A 22 10.00 8.03 -11.69
C ARG A 22 10.72 7.90 -10.35
N ILE A 23 11.13 9.03 -9.75
CA ILE A 23 11.78 9.06 -8.45
C ILE A 23 10.81 8.60 -7.36
N ILE A 24 9.58 9.11 -7.31
CA ILE A 24 8.56 8.72 -6.33
C ILE A 24 8.29 7.22 -6.40
N ARG A 25 8.07 6.67 -7.59
CA ARG A 25 7.83 5.24 -7.76
C ARG A 25 9.00 4.39 -7.27
N ALA A 26 10.23 4.72 -7.71
CA ALA A 26 11.44 3.99 -7.30
C ALA A 26 11.64 4.06 -5.78
N ALA A 27 11.41 5.22 -5.18
CA ALA A 27 11.49 5.43 -3.74
C ALA A 27 10.39 4.65 -3.01
N GLY A 28 9.15 4.69 -3.49
CA GLY A 28 8.02 3.97 -2.92
C GLY A 28 8.27 2.47 -2.86
N GLU A 29 8.77 1.87 -3.94
CA GLU A 29 9.13 0.46 -3.98
C GLU A 29 10.24 0.13 -2.96
N LEU A 30 11.30 0.94 -2.86
CA LEU A 30 12.41 0.73 -1.91
C LEU A 30 11.98 0.95 -0.46
N PHE A 31 11.21 2.00 -0.18
CA PHE A 31 10.73 2.27 1.17
C PHE A 31 9.71 1.22 1.64
N ALA A 32 8.87 0.72 0.75
CA ALA A 32 7.95 -0.38 1.06
C ALA A 32 8.69 -1.67 1.44
N GLU A 33 9.82 -1.96 0.77
CA GLU A 33 10.62 -3.14 1.04
C GLU A 33 11.48 -3.01 2.31
N ARG A 34 12.18 -1.88 2.47
CA ARG A 34 13.27 -1.72 3.45
C ARG A 34 13.01 -0.66 4.52
N GLY A 35 11.93 0.10 4.40
CA GLY A 35 11.62 1.24 5.26
C GLY A 35 12.48 2.46 4.96
N TYR A 36 12.19 3.55 5.66
CA TYR A 36 12.92 4.81 5.49
C TYR A 36 14.42 4.67 5.73
N LEU A 37 14.83 4.02 6.83
CA LEU A 37 16.24 3.88 7.21
C LEU A 37 17.00 2.93 6.29
N GLY A 38 16.33 1.89 5.76
CA GLY A 38 16.96 0.84 4.95
C GLY A 38 17.19 1.18 3.47
N ALA A 39 16.77 2.34 3.00
CA ALA A 39 16.97 2.81 1.63
C ALA A 39 17.76 4.12 1.60
N THR A 40 18.62 4.29 0.60
CA THR A 40 19.42 5.50 0.42
C THR A 40 18.95 6.29 -0.80
N ALA A 41 19.14 7.61 -0.80
CA ALA A 41 18.85 8.48 -1.94
C ALA A 41 19.63 8.02 -3.21
N ARG A 42 20.83 7.48 -3.03
CA ARG A 42 21.65 7.00 -4.14
C ARG A 42 21.04 5.74 -4.80
N GLU A 43 20.53 4.81 -4.01
CA GLU A 43 19.82 3.62 -4.52
C GLU A 43 18.53 4.01 -5.23
N VAL A 44 17.77 4.96 -4.69
CA VAL A 44 16.57 5.51 -5.34
C VAL A 44 16.93 6.13 -6.68
N ALA A 45 17.95 6.96 -6.75
CA ALA A 45 18.39 7.60 -8.00
C ALA A 45 18.81 6.55 -9.03
N ALA A 46 19.59 5.54 -8.64
CA ALA A 46 20.00 4.43 -9.49
C ALA A 46 18.78 3.66 -10.04
N LYS A 47 17.83 3.29 -9.18
CA LYS A 47 16.59 2.59 -9.55
C LYS A 47 15.70 3.44 -10.47
N ALA A 48 15.61 4.74 -10.22
CA ALA A 48 14.87 5.69 -11.05
C ALA A 48 15.57 6.01 -12.39
N GLY A 49 16.85 5.65 -12.54
CA GLY A 49 17.66 5.98 -13.70
C GLY A 49 17.87 7.50 -13.86
N VAL A 50 18.16 8.19 -12.74
CA VAL A 50 18.40 9.63 -12.67
C VAL A 50 19.72 9.94 -11.96
N ASN A 51 20.20 11.18 -12.13
CA ASN A 51 21.32 11.66 -11.32
C ASN A 51 20.89 11.83 -9.85
N PRO A 52 21.70 11.43 -8.86
CA PRO A 52 21.41 11.64 -7.43
C PRO A 52 21.07 13.09 -7.07
N ALA A 53 21.66 14.09 -7.73
CA ALA A 53 21.34 15.50 -7.54
C ALA A 53 19.87 15.84 -7.85
N SER A 54 19.20 15.02 -8.69
CA SER A 54 17.77 15.20 -9.00
C SER A 54 16.88 15.03 -7.76
N ILE A 55 17.30 14.23 -6.77
CA ILE A 55 16.54 14.04 -5.54
C ILE A 55 16.54 15.33 -4.73
N ASN A 56 17.71 15.94 -4.55
CA ASN A 56 17.79 17.22 -3.85
C ASN A 56 17.03 18.32 -4.60
N TYR A 57 17.12 18.35 -5.92
CA TYR A 57 16.43 19.34 -6.74
C TYR A 57 14.89 19.24 -6.64
N HIS A 58 14.33 18.03 -6.66
CA HIS A 58 12.88 17.83 -6.67
C HIS A 58 12.24 17.72 -5.30
N PHE A 59 13.00 17.33 -4.26
CA PHE A 59 12.44 16.91 -2.98
C PHE A 59 13.18 17.47 -1.75
N ASP A 60 14.23 18.26 -1.95
CA ASP A 60 15.06 18.76 -0.83
C ASP A 60 15.64 17.63 0.05
N GLY A 61 16.09 16.57 -0.60
CA GLY A 61 16.72 15.44 0.07
C GLY A 61 15.82 14.23 0.29
N LYS A 62 16.33 13.30 1.11
CA LYS A 62 15.65 12.03 1.38
C LYS A 62 14.38 12.19 2.21
N GLU A 63 14.37 13.16 3.13
CA GLU A 63 13.20 13.43 3.98
C GLU A 63 12.03 13.95 3.17
N GLY A 64 12.23 15.01 2.38
CA GLY A 64 11.17 15.54 1.52
C GLY A 64 10.73 14.54 0.45
N LEU A 65 11.64 13.68 -0.02
CA LEU A 65 11.26 12.56 -0.89
C LEU A 65 10.35 11.57 -0.15
N TYR A 66 10.63 11.24 1.11
CA TYR A 66 9.80 10.33 1.89
C TYR A 66 8.40 10.91 2.14
N ASP A 67 8.31 12.20 2.44
CA ASP A 67 7.04 12.91 2.58
C ASP A 67 6.20 12.86 1.30
N ALA A 68 6.84 13.11 0.16
CA ALA A 68 6.17 13.03 -1.14
C ALA A 68 5.71 11.61 -1.46
N VAL A 69 6.49 10.60 -1.08
CA VAL A 69 6.14 9.17 -1.27
C VAL A 69 4.99 8.76 -0.35
N LEU A 70 4.97 9.20 0.91
CA LEU A 70 3.86 8.95 1.83
C LEU A 70 2.57 9.62 1.35
N ALA A 71 2.65 10.86 0.86
CA ALA A 71 1.51 11.55 0.29
C ALA A 71 0.92 10.81 -0.93
N GLU A 72 1.77 10.29 -1.81
CA GLU A 72 1.35 9.49 -2.97
C GLU A 72 0.79 8.13 -2.55
N ALA A 73 1.45 7.45 -1.59
CA ALA A 73 1.00 6.17 -1.06
C ALA A 73 -0.40 6.28 -0.46
N ARG A 74 -0.67 7.35 0.24
CA ARG A 74 -1.97 7.66 0.84
C ARG A 74 -3.07 7.73 -0.20
N VAL A 75 -2.84 8.47 -1.29
CA VAL A 75 -3.79 8.60 -2.39
C VAL A 75 -4.02 7.24 -3.06
N GLY A 76 -2.97 6.48 -3.32
CA GLY A 76 -3.07 5.14 -3.92
C GLY A 76 -3.69 4.07 -3.01
N PHE A 77 -3.62 4.27 -1.68
CA PHE A 77 -4.24 3.36 -0.70
C PHE A 77 -5.73 3.63 -0.49
N ALA A 78 -6.19 4.87 -0.73
CA ALA A 78 -7.53 5.34 -0.42
C ALA A 78 -8.67 4.71 -1.25
N PRO A 79 -8.57 4.60 -2.57
CA PRO A 79 -9.70 4.20 -3.39
C PRO A 79 -10.16 2.77 -3.11
N SER A 80 -9.23 1.87 -2.83
CA SER A 80 -9.45 0.44 -2.90
C SER A 80 -10.45 -0.11 -1.87
N LEU A 81 -10.46 0.38 -0.62
CA LEU A 81 -11.45 -0.04 0.37
C LEU A 81 -12.84 0.54 0.10
N LEU A 82 -12.88 1.77 -0.40
CA LEU A 82 -14.13 2.42 -0.80
C LEU A 82 -14.73 1.72 -2.02
N GLU A 83 -13.90 1.38 -3.02
CA GLU A 83 -14.32 0.64 -4.22
C GLU A 83 -14.90 -0.73 -3.88
N VAL A 84 -14.27 -1.49 -2.98
CA VAL A 84 -14.82 -2.79 -2.52
C VAL A 84 -16.17 -2.59 -1.83
N ARG A 85 -16.29 -1.57 -0.97
CA ARG A 85 -17.56 -1.26 -0.31
C ARG A 85 -18.66 -0.88 -1.32
N GLU A 86 -18.32 -0.10 -2.34
CA GLU A 86 -19.26 0.36 -3.36
C GLU A 86 -19.64 -0.72 -4.37
N ALA A 87 -18.75 -1.69 -4.61
CA ALA A 87 -19.00 -2.83 -5.48
C ALA A 87 -19.98 -3.87 -4.89
N LEU A 88 -20.20 -3.81 -3.55
CA LEU A 88 -21.10 -4.74 -2.88
C LEU A 88 -22.50 -4.14 -2.77
N PRO A 89 -23.57 -4.92 -3.00
CA PRO A 89 -24.94 -4.48 -2.74
C PRO A 89 -25.09 -4.03 -1.30
N ARG A 90 -25.77 -2.89 -1.09
CA ARG A 90 -25.97 -2.36 0.26
C ARG A 90 -26.87 -3.23 1.13
N ASP A 91 -27.72 -4.02 0.50
CA ASP A 91 -28.64 -4.99 1.10
C ASP A 91 -28.01 -6.38 1.28
N ALA A 92 -26.75 -6.58 0.82
CA ALA A 92 -26.03 -7.81 1.11
C ALA A 92 -25.88 -8.01 2.63
N PRO A 93 -25.97 -9.26 3.12
CA PRO A 93 -25.74 -9.57 4.52
C PRO A 93 -24.40 -8.98 5.03
N VAL A 94 -24.40 -8.45 6.24
CA VAL A 94 -23.22 -7.74 6.79
C VAL A 94 -21.96 -8.60 6.80
N TRP A 95 -22.11 -9.88 7.08
CA TRP A 95 -20.99 -10.82 7.09
C TRP A 95 -20.38 -11.06 5.70
N GLU A 96 -21.17 -11.03 4.62
CA GLU A 96 -20.66 -11.10 3.24
C GLU A 96 -19.86 -9.85 2.88
N ARG A 97 -20.34 -8.68 3.33
CA ARG A 97 -19.63 -7.40 3.14
C ARG A 97 -18.31 -7.39 3.91
N LEU A 98 -18.31 -7.92 5.14
CA LEU A 98 -17.08 -8.04 5.93
C LEU A 98 -16.11 -9.04 5.29
N GLU A 99 -16.59 -10.22 4.85
CA GLU A 99 -15.77 -11.22 4.17
C GLU A 99 -15.10 -10.65 2.92
N ALA A 100 -15.84 -9.92 2.09
CA ALA A 100 -15.29 -9.31 0.89
C ALA A 100 -14.18 -8.30 1.19
N LEU A 101 -14.34 -7.47 2.22
CA LEU A 101 -13.30 -6.55 2.68
C LEU A 101 -12.07 -7.27 3.23
N VAL A 102 -12.26 -8.30 4.04
CA VAL A 102 -11.15 -9.12 4.57
C VAL A 102 -10.42 -9.82 3.42
N ARG A 103 -11.14 -10.43 2.50
CA ARG A 103 -10.57 -11.10 1.31
C ARG A 103 -9.77 -10.13 0.46
N TYR A 104 -10.28 -8.92 0.25
CA TYR A 104 -9.56 -7.86 -0.44
C TYR A 104 -8.27 -7.49 0.31
N LEU A 105 -8.34 -7.21 1.61
CA LEU A 105 -7.18 -6.86 2.43
C LEU A 105 -6.11 -7.95 2.40
N VAL A 106 -6.50 -9.21 2.53
CA VAL A 106 -5.58 -10.35 2.47
C VAL A 106 -4.94 -10.47 1.09
N ALA A 107 -5.71 -10.31 0.01
CA ALA A 107 -5.18 -10.35 -1.35
C ALA A 107 -4.13 -9.24 -1.60
N GLU A 108 -4.39 -8.02 -1.11
CA GLU A 108 -3.44 -6.91 -1.19
C GLU A 108 -2.16 -7.18 -0.37
N LEU A 109 -2.32 -7.69 0.86
CA LEU A 109 -1.20 -8.04 1.75
C LEU A 109 -0.31 -9.14 1.15
N LEU A 110 -0.88 -10.11 0.46
CA LEU A 110 -0.16 -11.23 -0.16
C LEU A 110 0.36 -10.91 -1.56
N SER A 111 -0.06 -9.80 -2.17
CA SER A 111 0.37 -9.41 -3.50
C SER A 111 1.88 -9.22 -3.56
N ARG A 112 2.51 -9.82 -4.59
CA ARG A 112 3.93 -9.63 -4.91
C ARG A 112 4.17 -8.57 -5.98
N ASP A 113 3.11 -7.97 -6.51
CA ASP A 113 3.21 -6.95 -7.55
C ASP A 113 3.95 -5.71 -7.02
N PRO A 114 5.08 -5.30 -7.62
CA PRO A 114 5.80 -4.09 -7.24
C PRO A 114 4.99 -2.81 -7.45
N SER A 115 3.99 -2.82 -8.35
CA SER A 115 3.13 -1.65 -8.58
C SER A 115 2.26 -1.32 -7.37
N ARG A 116 2.09 -2.27 -6.45
CA ARG A 116 1.34 -2.14 -5.20
C ARG A 116 2.16 -1.60 -4.03
N TRP A 117 3.22 -0.86 -4.31
CA TRP A 117 4.09 -0.29 -3.27
C TRP A 117 3.35 0.66 -2.33
N HIS A 118 2.32 1.35 -2.80
CA HIS A 118 1.46 2.22 -1.99
C HIS A 118 0.88 1.46 -0.80
N PHE A 119 0.23 0.34 -1.07
CA PHE A 119 -0.37 -0.49 -0.04
C PHE A 119 0.69 -1.08 0.90
N LYS A 120 1.77 -1.63 0.35
CA LYS A 120 2.87 -2.21 1.14
C LYS A 120 3.54 -1.20 2.07
N LEU A 121 3.74 0.03 1.58
CA LEU A 121 4.31 1.10 2.40
C LEU A 121 3.36 1.49 3.53
N MET A 122 2.06 1.64 3.25
CA MET A 122 1.07 1.97 4.29
C MET A 122 0.97 0.87 5.35
N VAL A 123 0.96 -0.40 4.95
CA VAL A 123 0.97 -1.53 5.89
C VAL A 123 2.24 -1.53 6.76
N ARG A 124 3.39 -1.25 6.17
CA ARG A 124 4.65 -1.11 6.91
C ARG A 124 4.57 0.01 7.93
N GLU A 125 4.09 1.16 7.52
CA GLU A 125 3.91 2.31 8.41
C GLU A 125 2.89 2.04 9.53
N MET A 126 1.83 1.29 9.26
CA MET A 126 0.87 0.87 10.30
C MET A 126 1.49 -0.11 11.31
N THR A 127 2.50 -0.88 10.91
CA THR A 127 3.20 -1.83 11.77
C THR A 127 4.31 -1.16 12.57
N PHE A 128 5.04 -0.25 11.94
CA PHE A 128 6.17 0.50 12.50
C PHE A 128 5.99 1.98 12.17
N PRO A 129 5.10 2.68 12.91
CA PRO A 129 4.70 4.03 12.57
C PRO A 129 5.86 5.01 12.68
N SER A 130 6.10 5.77 11.62
CA SER A 130 6.95 6.95 11.67
C SER A 130 6.19 8.11 12.30
N GLU A 131 6.91 9.07 12.87
CA GLU A 131 6.30 10.32 13.35
C GLU A 131 5.52 11.04 12.24
N ARG A 132 5.96 10.90 10.99
CA ARG A 132 5.33 11.47 9.80
C ARG A 132 3.98 10.82 9.49
N LEU A 133 3.85 9.51 9.66
CA LEU A 133 2.55 8.85 9.52
C LEU A 133 1.59 9.34 10.60
N LEU A 134 2.03 9.46 11.85
CA LEU A 134 1.17 9.88 12.96
C LEU A 134 0.51 11.24 12.69
N LEU A 135 1.22 12.16 12.03
CA LEU A 135 0.67 13.46 11.61
C LEU A 135 -0.41 13.35 10.51
N LEU A 136 -0.42 12.25 9.76
CA LEU A 136 -1.34 12.02 8.64
C LEU A 136 -2.56 11.14 9.03
N LEU A 137 -2.52 10.48 10.20
CA LEU A 137 -3.52 9.49 10.61
C LEU A 137 -4.93 10.08 10.74
N ASP A 138 -5.06 11.24 11.36
CA ASP A 138 -6.37 11.82 11.67
C ASP A 138 -7.18 12.19 10.42
N GLN A 139 -6.50 12.59 9.36
CA GLN A 139 -7.16 13.07 8.15
C GLN A 139 -7.60 11.94 7.20
N GLU A 140 -6.88 10.83 7.19
CA GLU A 140 -6.99 9.84 6.12
C GLU A 140 -7.39 8.44 6.58
N MET A 141 -6.99 8.06 7.79
CA MET A 141 -7.27 6.71 8.29
C MET A 141 -8.63 6.62 8.99
N ALA A 142 -9.12 7.74 9.56
CA ALA A 142 -10.40 7.79 10.25
C ALA A 142 -11.59 7.31 9.37
N PRO A 143 -11.76 7.78 8.11
CA PRO A 143 -12.87 7.32 7.28
C PRO A 143 -12.85 5.81 6.98
N ARG A 144 -11.65 5.22 6.91
CA ARG A 144 -11.48 3.78 6.66
C ARG A 144 -11.75 2.96 7.90
N ALA A 145 -11.31 3.45 9.05
CA ALA A 145 -11.64 2.84 10.33
C ALA A 145 -13.15 2.84 10.57
N GLU A 146 -13.86 3.86 10.11
CA GLU A 146 -15.32 3.95 10.18
C GLU A 146 -16.02 2.88 9.34
N ILE A 147 -15.53 2.56 8.14
CA ILE A 147 -16.10 1.48 7.31
C ILE A 147 -16.05 0.16 8.06
N MET A 148 -14.89 -0.19 8.61
CA MET A 148 -14.72 -1.44 9.35
C MET A 148 -15.50 -1.44 10.65
N SER A 149 -15.52 -0.31 11.38
CA SER A 149 -16.29 -0.15 12.61
C SER A 149 -17.80 -0.19 12.35
N GLY A 150 -18.25 0.30 11.19
CA GLY A 150 -19.63 0.19 10.75
C GLY A 150 -20.07 -1.27 10.57
N LEU A 151 -19.29 -2.07 9.86
CA LEU A 151 -19.59 -3.49 9.65
C LEU A 151 -19.56 -4.30 10.95
N THR A 152 -18.53 -4.10 11.76
CA THR A 152 -18.43 -4.79 13.05
C THR A 152 -19.50 -4.32 14.03
N GLY A 153 -19.88 -3.05 13.99
CA GLY A 153 -20.98 -2.51 14.78
C GLY A 153 -22.33 -3.14 14.37
N GLU A 154 -22.59 -3.25 13.07
CA GLU A 154 -23.81 -3.90 12.56
C GLU A 154 -23.90 -5.37 13.00
N ILE A 155 -22.78 -6.12 12.96
CA ILE A 155 -22.72 -7.51 13.45
C ILE A 155 -23.03 -7.59 14.94
N LEU A 156 -22.54 -6.62 15.72
CA LEU A 156 -22.70 -6.61 17.17
C LEU A 156 -24.02 -5.96 17.63
N GLY A 157 -24.81 -5.39 16.71
CA GLY A 157 -26.00 -4.61 17.05
C GLY A 157 -25.67 -3.30 17.80
N LEU A 158 -24.51 -2.71 17.53
CA LEU A 158 -23.97 -1.53 18.22
C LEU A 158 -23.65 -0.40 17.22
N PRO A 159 -23.68 0.87 17.63
CA PRO A 159 -23.25 1.97 16.78
C PRO A 159 -21.77 1.83 16.35
N PRO A 160 -21.38 2.39 15.17
CA PRO A 160 -19.99 2.33 14.68
C PRO A 160 -18.96 2.95 15.65
N ASP A 161 -19.35 4.00 16.36
CA ASP A 161 -18.52 4.72 17.32
C ASP A 161 -18.43 4.05 18.69
N HIS A 162 -19.23 3.01 18.93
CA HIS A 162 -19.16 2.24 20.16
C HIS A 162 -17.80 1.56 20.31
N ARG A 163 -17.26 1.56 21.55
CA ARG A 163 -15.92 1.04 21.84
C ARG A 163 -15.70 -0.43 21.40
N LEU A 164 -16.74 -1.26 21.48
CA LEU A 164 -16.67 -2.66 21.06
C LEU A 164 -16.64 -2.79 19.54
N SER A 165 -17.37 -1.96 18.80
CA SER A 165 -17.34 -1.94 17.34
C SER A 165 -15.95 -1.56 16.84
N ARG A 166 -15.34 -0.52 17.40
CA ARG A 166 -13.97 -0.10 17.08
C ARG A 166 -12.91 -1.14 17.45
N ARG A 167 -13.08 -1.81 18.61
CA ARG A 167 -12.17 -2.89 19.01
C ARG A 167 -12.28 -4.09 18.08
N ALA A 168 -13.49 -4.53 17.73
CA ALA A 168 -13.68 -5.62 16.78
C ALA A 168 -13.08 -5.29 15.41
N ALA A 169 -13.27 -4.07 14.90
CA ALA A 169 -12.64 -3.59 13.68
C ALA A 169 -11.11 -3.69 13.77
N SER A 170 -10.53 -3.19 14.86
CA SER A 170 -9.07 -3.27 15.09
C SER A 170 -8.57 -4.72 15.15
N MET A 171 -9.32 -5.63 15.77
CA MET A 171 -8.96 -7.06 15.83
C MET A 171 -8.95 -7.71 14.45
N VAL A 172 -9.93 -7.41 13.59
CA VAL A 172 -9.98 -7.93 12.21
C VAL A 172 -8.75 -7.47 11.42
N ILE A 173 -8.44 -6.17 11.47
CA ILE A 173 -7.27 -5.61 10.79
C ILE A 173 -5.98 -6.20 11.34
N ALA A 174 -5.84 -6.27 12.66
CA ALA A 174 -4.66 -6.84 13.33
C ALA A 174 -4.45 -8.31 12.94
N TYR A 175 -5.52 -9.09 12.83
CA TYR A 175 -5.44 -10.49 12.40
C TYR A 175 -4.97 -10.62 10.94
N CYS A 176 -5.48 -9.80 10.03
CA CYS A 176 -5.00 -9.76 8.64
C CYS A 176 -3.50 -9.43 8.56
N LEU A 177 -3.06 -8.42 9.33
CA LEU A 177 -1.64 -8.05 9.40
C LEU A 177 -0.78 -9.17 10.00
N HIS A 178 -1.29 -9.83 11.05
CA HIS A 178 -0.62 -10.98 11.66
C HIS A 178 -0.43 -12.14 10.67
N LEU A 179 -1.46 -12.48 9.91
CA LEU A 179 -1.38 -13.50 8.86
C LEU A 179 -0.31 -13.16 7.83
N HIS A 180 -0.25 -11.91 7.40
CA HIS A 180 0.76 -11.44 6.45
C HIS A 180 2.19 -11.55 7.00
N GLN A 181 2.42 -11.03 8.20
CA GLN A 181 3.74 -10.96 8.83
C GLN A 181 4.27 -12.35 9.17
N ASN A 182 3.40 -13.24 9.64
CA ASN A 182 3.74 -14.57 10.14
C ASN A 182 3.39 -15.69 9.17
N ARG A 183 3.12 -15.39 7.89
CA ARG A 183 2.68 -16.36 6.89
C ARG A 183 3.55 -17.63 6.82
N GLY A 184 4.88 -17.49 6.97
CA GLY A 184 5.81 -18.62 6.95
C GLY A 184 5.66 -19.53 8.18
N VAL A 185 5.42 -18.92 9.34
CA VAL A 185 5.18 -19.65 10.61
C VAL A 185 3.80 -20.29 10.58
N ILE A 186 2.79 -19.55 10.16
CA ILE A 186 1.39 -20.02 10.09
C ILE A 186 1.28 -21.19 9.12
N ALA A 187 1.83 -21.09 7.92
CA ALA A 187 1.82 -22.20 6.95
C ALA A 187 2.51 -23.47 7.45
N ARG A 188 3.47 -23.33 8.37
CA ARG A 188 4.17 -24.47 8.98
C ARG A 188 3.42 -25.10 10.16
N LEU A 189 2.80 -24.24 10.99
CA LEU A 189 2.08 -24.69 12.19
C LEU A 189 0.64 -25.11 11.90
N PHE A 190 0.02 -24.45 10.92
CA PHE A 190 -1.38 -24.62 10.54
C PHE A 190 -1.50 -24.73 9.03
N PRO A 191 -1.06 -25.85 8.41
CA PRO A 191 -1.01 -26.00 6.95
C PRO A 191 -2.37 -25.94 6.25
N GLN A 192 -3.47 -25.87 7.00
CA GLN A 192 -4.84 -25.81 6.48
C GLN A 192 -5.48 -24.42 6.60
N VAL A 193 -4.73 -23.41 7.07
CA VAL A 193 -5.19 -22.02 7.25
C VAL A 193 -4.70 -21.14 6.09
#